data_b6266c42dbdd7a72ca7d26ce6f395057
#
_entry.id   b6266c42dbdd7a72ca7d26ce6f395057
#
_cell.length_a   1.000
_cell.length_b   1.000
_cell.length_c   1.000
_cell.angle_alpha   90.00
_cell.angle_beta   90.00
_cell.angle_gamma   90.00
#
_symmetry.space_group_name_H-M   'P 1'
#
loop_
_entity.id
_entity.type
_entity.pdbx_description
1 polymer ?
#
loop_
_entity_poly.entity_id
_entity_poly.type
_entity_poly.pdbx_seq_one_letter_code
_entity_poly.pdbx_strand_id
1 'polypeptide(L)'
;MATKSDVPAKRAFIEHLKNHGFDNPQVIAQPADIMAKKGDETWYFEIKMTERKQGESYFGAATLTEWEQAFKTPETFRFVIARKIGDGEFEFKCYKPEDFMEYSTIPPFKIFFNVKLSDDNDAKKPKKKRTGENAAVRLTKDKFYELNKLFKKLKQS
;
A
#
# COMPACT_ATOMS: atom_id res chain seq x y z
N MET A 1 -3.03 -6.89 5.08
CA MET A 1 -4.00 -8.00 5.21
C MET A 1 -5.21 -7.74 4.34
N ALA A 2 -5.51 -8.68 3.46
CA ALA A 2 -6.73 -8.57 2.68
C ALA A 2 -7.94 -8.69 3.58
N THR A 3 -8.84 -7.75 3.51
CA THR A 3 -10.14 -7.90 4.13
C THR A 3 -10.94 -8.95 3.36
N LYS A 4 -11.89 -9.60 4.02
CA LYS A 4 -12.76 -10.58 3.34
C LYS A 4 -13.47 -9.98 2.13
N SER A 5 -13.67 -8.66 2.11
CA SER A 5 -14.31 -7.93 1.01
C SER A 5 -13.48 -7.88 -0.27
N ASP A 6 -12.16 -8.05 -0.19
CA ASP A 6 -11.28 -7.93 -1.36
C ASP A 6 -11.12 -9.25 -2.12
N VAL A 7 -11.53 -10.37 -1.52
CA VAL A 7 -11.37 -11.70 -2.11
C VAL A 7 -12.05 -11.84 -3.48
N PRO A 8 -13.30 -11.40 -3.66
CA PRO A 8 -13.93 -11.46 -4.98
C PRO A 8 -13.20 -10.65 -6.05
N ALA A 9 -12.71 -9.47 -5.69
CA ALA A 9 -11.95 -8.61 -6.60
C ALA A 9 -10.64 -9.27 -7.03
N LYS A 10 -9.94 -9.91 -6.11
CA LYS A 10 -8.70 -10.63 -6.39
C LYS A 10 -8.93 -11.82 -7.33
N ARG A 11 -9.99 -12.59 -7.10
CA ARG A 11 -10.37 -13.70 -7.98
C ARG A 11 -10.67 -13.22 -9.39
N ALA A 12 -11.48 -12.18 -9.50
CA ALA A 12 -11.84 -11.61 -10.79
C ALA A 12 -10.60 -11.08 -11.53
N PHE A 13 -9.67 -10.46 -10.80
CA PHE A 13 -8.45 -9.95 -11.39
C PHE A 13 -7.50 -11.06 -11.86
N ILE A 14 -7.43 -12.17 -11.14
CA ILE A 14 -6.66 -13.34 -11.57
C ILE A 14 -7.18 -13.84 -12.94
N GLU A 15 -8.49 -13.96 -13.10
CA GLU A 15 -9.08 -14.36 -14.39
C GLU A 15 -8.79 -13.32 -15.48
N HIS A 16 -8.85 -12.04 -15.13
CA HIS A 16 -8.48 -10.95 -16.05
C HIS A 16 -7.02 -11.09 -16.51
N LEU A 17 -6.10 -11.38 -15.61
CA LEU A 17 -4.68 -11.56 -15.93
C LEU A 17 -4.46 -12.76 -16.86
N LYS A 18 -5.11 -13.88 -16.60
CA LYS A 18 -5.02 -15.07 -17.47
C LYS A 18 -5.46 -14.75 -18.90
N ASN A 19 -6.49 -13.92 -19.04
CA ASN A 19 -7.02 -13.52 -20.36
C ASN A 19 -6.15 -12.46 -21.06
N HIS A 20 -5.15 -11.91 -20.35
CA HIS A 20 -4.27 -10.87 -20.90
C HIS A 20 -2.80 -11.31 -20.98
N GLY A 21 -2.57 -12.62 -21.06
CA GLY A 21 -1.25 -13.17 -21.34
C GLY A 21 -0.32 -13.30 -20.13
N PHE A 22 -0.86 -13.23 -18.94
CA PHE A 22 -0.06 -13.49 -17.72
C PHE A 22 -0.16 -14.96 -17.32
N ASP A 23 0.99 -15.51 -16.92
CA ASP A 23 1.09 -16.89 -16.49
C ASP A 23 1.09 -16.98 -14.97
N ASN A 24 0.43 -18.02 -14.47
CA ASN A 24 0.45 -18.40 -13.08
C ASN A 24 0.15 -17.25 -12.09
N PRO A 25 -0.94 -16.47 -12.32
CA PRO A 25 -1.31 -15.43 -11.37
C PRO A 25 -1.77 -16.08 -10.06
N GLN A 26 -1.29 -15.55 -8.94
CA GLN A 26 -1.60 -16.10 -7.63
C GLN A 26 -1.67 -15.00 -6.58
N VAL A 27 -2.55 -15.20 -5.60
CA VAL A 27 -2.64 -14.33 -4.43
C VAL A 27 -1.43 -14.59 -3.54
N ILE A 28 -0.78 -13.51 -3.11
CA ILE A 28 0.38 -13.57 -2.21
C ILE A 28 0.14 -12.69 -1.00
N ALA A 29 0.94 -12.90 0.05
CA ALA A 29 0.84 -12.09 1.27
C ALA A 29 1.62 -10.79 1.16
N GLN A 30 2.78 -10.84 0.54
CA GLN A 30 3.69 -9.71 0.33
C GLN A 30 4.52 -9.94 -0.94
N PRO A 31 4.99 -8.90 -1.59
CA PRO A 31 4.91 -7.46 -1.28
C PRO A 31 3.69 -6.75 -1.87
N ALA A 32 2.79 -7.48 -2.45
CA ALA A 32 1.55 -6.99 -3.04
C ALA A 32 0.48 -8.08 -2.92
N ASP A 33 -0.71 -7.82 -3.45
CA ASP A 33 -1.83 -8.77 -3.36
C ASP A 33 -1.71 -9.94 -4.33
N ILE A 34 -1.20 -9.67 -5.52
CA ILE A 34 -1.13 -10.68 -6.59
C ILE A 34 0.23 -10.61 -7.28
N MET A 35 0.78 -11.77 -7.58
CA MET A 35 1.97 -11.94 -8.40
C MET A 35 1.62 -12.73 -9.64
N ALA A 36 2.19 -12.38 -10.78
CA ALA A 36 2.03 -13.10 -12.02
C ALA A 36 3.31 -13.04 -12.84
N LYS A 37 3.44 -13.95 -13.81
CA LYS A 37 4.57 -13.99 -14.72
C LYS A 37 4.14 -13.58 -16.11
N LYS A 38 5.02 -12.85 -16.79
CA LYS A 38 4.86 -12.56 -18.22
C LYS A 38 6.23 -12.71 -18.87
N GLY A 39 6.46 -13.81 -19.57
CA GLY A 39 7.79 -14.18 -20.03
C GLY A 39 8.70 -14.40 -18.81
N ASP A 40 9.86 -13.77 -18.81
CA ASP A 40 10.80 -13.85 -17.70
C ASP A 40 10.54 -12.81 -16.62
N GLU A 41 9.55 -11.93 -16.82
CA GLU A 41 9.26 -10.86 -15.89
C GLU A 41 8.29 -11.30 -14.80
N THR A 42 8.56 -10.87 -13.56
CA THR A 42 7.64 -11.03 -12.43
C THR A 42 6.91 -9.72 -12.22
N TRP A 43 5.58 -9.80 -12.23
CA TRP A 43 4.70 -8.65 -12.07
C TRP A 43 3.99 -8.70 -10.72
N TYR A 44 3.79 -7.54 -10.13
CA TYR A 44 3.07 -7.37 -8.86
C TYR A 44 1.89 -6.43 -9.04
N PHE A 45 0.79 -6.78 -8.40
CA PHE A 45 -0.46 -6.00 -8.49
C PHE A 45 -1.01 -5.78 -7.08
N GLU A 46 -1.27 -4.53 -6.75
CA GLU A 46 -1.93 -4.15 -5.51
C GLU A 46 -3.37 -3.76 -5.82
N ILE A 47 -4.32 -4.47 -5.23
CA ILE A 47 -5.74 -4.34 -5.54
C ILE A 47 -6.43 -3.46 -4.51
N LYS A 48 -7.09 -2.41 -4.99
CA LYS A 48 -7.94 -1.54 -4.17
C LYS A 48 -9.36 -1.64 -4.71
N MET A 49 -10.26 -2.22 -3.92
CA MET A 49 -11.65 -2.41 -4.32
C MET A 49 -12.52 -1.24 -3.89
N THR A 50 -13.47 -0.87 -4.75
CA THR A 50 -14.47 0.15 -4.44
C THR A 50 -15.82 -0.24 -5.04
N GLU A 51 -16.90 0.23 -4.39
CA GLU A 51 -18.27 0.12 -4.91
C GLU A 51 -18.76 1.45 -5.48
N ARG A 52 -17.88 2.47 -5.55
CA ARG A 52 -18.23 3.78 -6.09
C ARG A 52 -18.71 3.67 -7.53
N LYS A 53 -19.66 4.52 -7.89
CA LYS A 53 -20.21 4.58 -9.24
C LYS A 53 -19.26 5.34 -10.17
N GLN A 54 -19.42 5.11 -11.46
CA GLN A 54 -18.65 5.84 -12.46
C GLN A 54 -18.88 7.35 -12.30
N GLY A 55 -17.78 8.11 -12.33
CA GLY A 55 -17.81 9.56 -12.12
C GLY A 55 -17.64 10.00 -10.67
N GLU A 56 -17.79 9.11 -9.71
CA GLU A 56 -17.52 9.39 -8.32
C GLU A 56 -16.03 9.26 -8.01
N SER A 57 -15.56 9.98 -7.00
CA SER A 57 -14.19 9.86 -6.51
C SER A 57 -14.06 8.70 -5.52
N TYR A 58 -12.93 8.01 -5.60
CA TYR A 58 -12.57 6.97 -4.65
C TYR A 58 -11.34 7.42 -3.87
N PHE A 59 -11.48 7.54 -2.55
CA PHE A 59 -10.40 7.86 -1.62
C PHE A 59 -9.94 6.60 -0.90
N GLY A 60 -8.65 6.35 -0.93
CA GLY A 60 -8.05 5.21 -0.26
C GLY A 60 -6.61 5.50 0.10
N ALA A 61 -5.93 4.50 0.62
CA ALA A 61 -4.53 4.62 1.01
C ALA A 61 -3.72 3.44 0.48
N ALA A 62 -2.49 3.73 0.09
CA ALA A 62 -1.49 2.72 -0.18
C ALA A 62 -0.38 2.84 0.87
N THR A 63 0.04 1.72 1.41
CA THR A 63 1.03 1.67 2.49
C THR A 63 2.45 1.92 2.00
N LEU A 64 3.35 2.24 2.92
CA LEU A 64 4.76 2.39 2.60
C LEU A 64 5.36 1.10 2.01
N THR A 65 4.93 -0.06 2.49
CA THR A 65 5.39 -1.35 1.98
C THR A 65 5.00 -1.56 0.52
N GLU A 66 3.77 -1.18 0.17
CA GLU A 66 3.27 -1.24 -1.21
C GLU A 66 4.07 -0.29 -2.10
N TRP A 67 4.27 0.95 -1.68
CA TRP A 67 5.06 1.94 -2.41
C TRP A 67 6.54 1.53 -2.52
N GLU A 68 7.09 0.91 -1.48
CA GLU A 68 8.48 0.43 -1.51
C GLU A 68 8.69 -0.55 -2.67
N GLN A 69 7.80 -1.52 -2.85
CA GLN A 69 7.88 -2.44 -3.96
C GLN A 69 7.63 -1.74 -5.30
N ALA A 70 6.69 -0.81 -5.34
CA ALA A 70 6.42 -0.02 -6.54
C ALA A 70 7.66 0.77 -7.00
N PHE A 71 8.44 1.31 -6.06
CA PHE A 71 9.69 2.01 -6.40
C PHE A 71 10.80 1.07 -6.85
N LYS A 72 10.85 -0.16 -6.32
CA LYS A 72 11.86 -1.15 -6.72
C LYS A 72 11.65 -1.66 -8.13
N THR A 73 10.40 -1.91 -8.51
CA THR A 73 10.06 -2.50 -9.81
C THR A 73 8.93 -1.75 -10.49
N PRO A 74 9.13 -0.46 -10.82
CA PRO A 74 8.03 0.37 -11.33
C PRO A 74 7.47 -0.13 -12.67
N GLU A 75 8.29 -0.75 -13.49
CA GLU A 75 7.87 -1.22 -14.81
C GLU A 75 6.96 -2.45 -14.74
N THR A 76 7.07 -3.23 -13.65
CA THR A 76 6.34 -4.48 -13.46
C THR A 76 5.45 -4.46 -12.21
N PHE A 77 5.12 -3.28 -11.72
CA PHE A 77 4.19 -3.07 -10.62
C PHE A 77 2.99 -2.27 -11.10
N ARG A 78 1.78 -2.64 -10.65
CA ARG A 78 0.57 -1.86 -10.96
C ARG A 78 -0.30 -1.72 -9.72
N PHE A 79 -0.80 -0.51 -9.50
CA PHE A 79 -1.92 -0.27 -8.60
C PHE A 79 -3.20 -0.48 -9.41
N VAL A 80 -4.11 -1.29 -8.89
CA VAL A 80 -5.33 -1.66 -9.60
C VAL A 80 -6.54 -1.22 -8.78
N ILE A 81 -7.36 -0.38 -9.37
CA ILE A 81 -8.66 -0.03 -8.79
C ILE A 81 -9.68 -0.99 -9.38
N ALA A 82 -10.24 -1.83 -8.52
CA ALA A 82 -11.28 -2.79 -8.87
C ALA A 82 -12.63 -2.21 -8.45
N ARG A 83 -13.40 -1.73 -9.42
CA ARG A 83 -14.73 -1.17 -9.19
C ARG A 83 -15.77 -2.25 -9.38
N LYS A 84 -16.52 -2.53 -8.32
CA LYS A 84 -17.61 -3.50 -8.39
C LYS A 84 -18.77 -2.93 -9.19
N ILE A 85 -19.14 -3.60 -10.27
CA ILE A 85 -20.23 -3.19 -11.15
C ILE A 85 -21.43 -4.12 -11.10
N GLY A 86 -21.28 -5.29 -10.48
CA GLY A 86 -22.32 -6.28 -10.32
C GLY A 86 -21.85 -7.36 -9.35
N ASP A 87 -22.66 -8.37 -9.14
CA ASP A 87 -22.29 -9.48 -8.25
C ASP A 87 -21.17 -10.30 -8.89
N GLY A 88 -19.98 -10.28 -8.25
CA GLY A 88 -18.79 -10.92 -8.77
C GLY A 88 -18.21 -10.26 -10.03
N GLU A 89 -18.74 -9.12 -10.46
CA GLU A 89 -18.30 -8.42 -11.67
C GLU A 89 -17.56 -7.13 -11.31
N PHE A 90 -16.40 -6.94 -11.94
CA PHE A 90 -15.52 -5.80 -11.67
C PHE A 90 -15.01 -5.17 -12.96
N GLU A 91 -14.84 -3.87 -12.90
CA GLU A 91 -14.12 -3.09 -13.89
C GLU A 91 -12.76 -2.74 -13.28
N PHE A 92 -11.68 -2.98 -14.03
CA PHE A 92 -10.33 -2.75 -13.53
C PHE A 92 -9.68 -1.57 -14.22
N LYS A 93 -9.07 -0.71 -13.41
CA LYS A 93 -8.24 0.38 -13.90
C LYS A 93 -6.84 0.22 -13.30
N CYS A 94 -5.87 -0.01 -14.16
CA CYS A 94 -4.48 -0.27 -13.76
C CYS A 94 -3.65 0.98 -13.93
N TYR A 95 -2.85 1.31 -12.93
CA TYR A 95 -1.98 2.48 -12.93
C TYR A 95 -0.52 2.06 -12.74
N LYS A 96 0.35 2.63 -13.54
CA LYS A 96 1.77 2.62 -13.23
C LYS A 96 2.01 3.41 -11.94
N PRO A 97 3.03 3.07 -11.14
CA PRO A 97 3.30 3.81 -9.90
C PRO A 97 3.46 5.31 -10.09
N GLU A 98 4.17 5.74 -11.14
CA GLU A 98 4.38 7.17 -11.42
C GLU A 98 3.08 7.90 -11.74
N ASP A 99 2.17 7.25 -12.45
CA ASP A 99 0.86 7.82 -12.78
C ASP A 99 -0.05 7.87 -11.55
N PHE A 100 0.00 6.83 -10.74
CA PHE A 100 -0.77 6.76 -9.49
C PHE A 100 -0.32 7.82 -8.48
N MET A 101 0.96 8.14 -8.49
CA MET A 101 1.54 9.19 -7.65
C MET A 101 0.89 10.56 -7.90
N GLU A 102 0.51 10.85 -9.15
CA GLU A 102 -0.12 12.12 -9.50
C GLU A 102 -1.48 12.35 -8.83
N TYR A 103 -2.17 11.24 -8.48
CA TYR A 103 -3.44 11.29 -7.75
C TYR A 103 -3.25 11.22 -6.23
N SER A 104 -2.01 11.13 -5.77
CA SER A 104 -1.69 10.84 -4.37
C SER A 104 -1.23 12.08 -3.63
N THR A 105 -1.52 12.12 -2.34
CA THR A 105 -1.09 13.21 -1.45
C THR A 105 -0.51 12.61 -0.17
N ILE A 106 0.41 13.34 0.45
CA ILE A 106 0.95 12.97 1.75
C ILE A 106 0.34 13.92 2.78
N PRO A 107 -0.44 13.43 3.76
CA PRO A 107 -0.99 14.29 4.79
C PRO A 107 0.11 14.80 5.72
N PRO A 108 -0.14 15.88 6.49
CA PRO A 108 0.81 16.38 7.47
C PRO A 108 1.18 15.29 8.48
N PHE A 109 2.47 15.17 8.76
CA PHE A 109 2.96 14.22 9.73
C PHE A 109 2.84 14.74 11.14
N LYS A 110 2.55 13.82 12.07
CA LYS A 110 2.62 14.05 13.51
C LYS A 110 3.42 12.92 14.13
N ILE A 111 4.32 13.27 15.02
CA ILE A 111 5.03 12.29 15.82
C ILE A 111 4.45 12.38 17.21
N PHE A 112 3.84 11.30 17.68
CA PHE A 112 3.19 11.25 18.97
C PHE A 112 4.21 10.91 20.05
N PHE A 113 4.09 11.57 21.20
CA PHE A 113 4.92 11.23 22.36
C PHE A 113 4.03 10.86 23.54
N ASN A 114 4.58 10.05 24.41
CA ASN A 114 3.96 9.71 25.69
C ASN A 114 5.08 9.67 26.72
N VAL A 115 5.12 10.66 27.58
CA VAL A 115 6.14 10.83 28.59
C VAL A 115 5.51 10.69 29.97
N LYS A 116 6.08 9.86 30.80
CA LYS A 116 5.61 9.73 32.17
C LYS A 116 6.10 10.93 33.00
N LEU A 117 5.17 11.67 33.58
CA LEU A 117 5.49 12.82 34.44
C LEU A 117 5.80 12.33 35.85
N SER A 118 7.02 11.91 36.07
CA SER A 118 7.54 11.52 37.35
C SER A 118 9.00 11.97 37.46
N ASP A 119 9.51 12.10 38.69
CA ASP A 119 10.90 12.49 38.93
C ASP A 119 11.89 11.42 38.47
N ASP A 120 11.39 10.27 38.06
CA ASP A 120 12.18 9.15 37.59
C ASP A 120 12.36 9.28 36.09
N ASN A 121 13.57 9.61 35.66
CA ASN A 121 13.88 9.81 34.22
C ASN A 121 13.87 8.54 33.40
N ASP A 122 13.66 7.38 34.02
CA ASP A 122 13.45 6.13 33.30
C ASP A 122 12.01 6.05 32.79
N ALA A 123 11.60 7.09 32.04
CA ALA A 123 10.31 7.12 31.40
C ALA A 123 10.08 5.82 30.65
N LYS A 124 9.01 5.15 31.01
CA LYS A 124 8.66 3.89 30.38
C LYS A 124 8.49 4.11 28.89
N LYS A 125 9.36 3.49 28.13
CA LYS A 125 9.26 3.48 26.67
C LYS A 125 7.91 2.91 26.26
N PRO A 126 7.30 3.41 25.18
CA PRO A 126 6.03 2.88 24.70
C PRO A 126 6.09 1.36 24.55
N LYS A 127 5.11 0.67 25.09
CA LYS A 127 5.01 -0.77 24.91
C LYS A 127 4.69 -1.06 23.45
N LYS A 128 5.35 -2.07 22.90
CA LYS A 128 5.02 -2.59 21.57
C LYS A 128 3.59 -3.12 21.61
N LYS A 129 2.69 -2.54 20.82
CA LYS A 129 1.28 -2.84 21.02
C LYS A 129 0.59 -3.58 19.89
N ARG A 130 0.85 -3.36 18.68
CA ARG A 130 0.08 -3.98 17.60
C ARG A 130 1.01 -4.45 16.51
N THR A 131 0.65 -5.55 15.90
CA THR A 131 1.24 -6.01 14.64
C THR A 131 0.28 -5.64 13.51
N GLY A 132 0.80 -5.32 12.34
CA GLY A 132 0.00 -4.99 11.16
C GLY A 132 0.32 -3.61 10.59
N GLU A 133 -0.36 -3.26 9.50
CA GLU A 133 -0.08 -2.06 8.71
C GLU A 133 -0.23 -0.75 9.51
N ASN A 134 -1.15 -0.75 10.48
CA ASN A 134 -1.43 0.43 11.29
C ASN A 134 -0.69 0.43 12.63
N ALA A 135 0.28 -0.47 12.80
CA ALA A 135 1.06 -0.51 14.03
C ALA A 135 1.98 0.70 14.14
N ALA A 136 1.95 1.35 15.30
CA ALA A 136 2.87 2.45 15.55
C ALA A 136 4.30 1.94 15.61
N VAL A 137 5.20 2.59 14.88
CA VAL A 137 6.63 2.28 14.89
C VAL A 137 7.27 3.05 16.02
N ARG A 138 8.01 2.33 16.86
CA ARG A 138 8.78 2.95 17.94
C ARG A 138 10.01 3.64 17.33
N LEU A 139 10.17 4.92 17.66
CA LEU A 139 11.32 5.70 17.25
C LEU A 139 12.42 5.63 18.30
N THR A 140 13.66 5.54 17.84
CA THR A 140 14.87 5.57 18.65
C THR A 140 15.70 6.78 18.29
N LYS A 141 16.72 7.08 19.09
CA LYS A 141 17.64 8.19 18.80
C LYS A 141 18.29 8.06 17.42
N ASP A 142 18.54 6.83 16.98
CA ASP A 142 19.16 6.55 15.68
C ASP A 142 18.27 7.01 14.51
N LYS A 143 16.96 7.00 14.72
CA LYS A 143 15.99 7.43 13.70
C LYS A 143 15.93 8.94 13.50
N PHE A 144 16.43 9.71 14.47
CA PHE A 144 16.37 11.17 14.42
C PHE A 144 16.99 11.74 13.13
N TYR A 145 18.20 11.31 12.82
CA TYR A 145 18.93 11.81 11.64
C TYR A 145 18.33 11.30 10.33
N GLU A 146 17.85 10.07 10.30
CA GLU A 146 17.19 9.49 9.13
C GLU A 146 15.91 10.26 8.78
N LEU A 147 15.09 10.53 9.80
CA LEU A 147 13.86 11.30 9.61
C LEU A 147 14.14 12.72 9.17
N ASN A 148 15.19 13.35 9.71
CA ASN A 148 15.58 14.70 9.31
C ASN A 148 15.92 14.76 7.81
N LYS A 149 16.64 13.78 7.30
CA LYS A 149 16.94 13.68 5.88
C LYS A 149 15.68 13.50 5.03
N LEU A 150 14.78 12.66 5.48
CA LEU A 150 13.53 12.41 4.79
C LEU A 150 12.66 13.67 4.72
N PHE A 151 12.48 14.36 5.83
CA PHE A 151 11.69 15.59 5.87
C PHE A 151 12.27 16.71 5.01
N LYS A 152 13.58 16.84 4.96
CA LYS A 152 14.24 17.80 4.07
C LYS A 152 13.92 17.52 2.61
N LYS A 153 13.96 16.26 2.18
CA LYS A 153 13.60 15.86 0.82
C LYS A 153 12.15 16.18 0.51
N LEU A 154 11.24 15.89 1.42
CA LEU A 154 9.81 16.14 1.23
C LEU A 154 9.49 17.63 1.11
N LYS A 155 10.23 18.49 1.80
CA LYS A 155 10.04 19.95 1.72
C LYS A 155 10.58 20.57 0.43
N GLN A 156 11.51 19.91 -0.24
CA GLN A 156 12.14 20.40 -1.47
C GLN A 156 11.35 20.06 -2.73
N SER A 157 10.37 19.21 -2.62
CA SER A 157 9.54 18.79 -3.75
C SER A 157 8.28 19.62 -3.92
#